data_126f9e09742f7aa423e8f6c7da4b70e9
#
_entry.id   126f9e09742f7aa423e8f6c7da4b70e9
#
_cell.length_a   1.000
_cell.length_b   1.000
_cell.length_c   1.000
_cell.angle_alpha   90.00
_cell.angle_beta   90.00
_cell.angle_gamma   90.00
#
_symmetry.space_group_name_H-M   'P 1'
#
loop_
_entity.id
_entity.type
_entity.pdbx_description
1 polymer ?
#
loop_
_entity_poly.entity_id
_entity_poly.type
_entity_poly.pdbx_seq_one_letter_code
_entity_poly.pdbx_strand_id
1 'polypeptide(L)'
;DFPLLESAPRGSYDIILPESEMAVKYYCMQLIREAGCKTFGFVGDYRHCRSFYERFTGMLEALFLSGLPVDLQYSILEDDASGYTPERLSEMLDQLPGLPDCFVTANDSIAINLIAALKSKKIHIPKDVKVVGFDNNPKAKNLNPQLTSFNVDKVALGKKITALLQERVSNPTQANQVIHIASKVIVRAST
;
A
#
# COMPACT_ATOMS: atom_id res chain seq x y z
N ASP A 1 -13.46 -1.17 1.79
CA ASP A 1 -12.81 -1.65 0.57
C ASP A 1 -13.80 -2.42 -0.28
N PHE A 2 -13.74 -2.23 -1.61
CA PHE A 2 -14.57 -2.99 -2.53
C PHE A 2 -13.82 -4.26 -2.94
N PRO A 3 -14.47 -5.43 -2.95
CA PRO A 3 -13.90 -6.62 -3.54
C PRO A 3 -13.45 -6.36 -4.98
N LEU A 4 -12.29 -6.86 -5.36
CA LEU A 4 -11.73 -6.63 -6.70
C LEU A 4 -12.64 -7.22 -7.81
N LEU A 5 -13.33 -8.31 -7.51
CA LEU A 5 -14.12 -9.10 -8.45
C LEU A 5 -15.63 -8.80 -8.43
N GLU A 6 -16.15 -8.06 -7.45
CA GLU A 6 -17.53 -7.62 -7.48
C GLU A 6 -17.66 -6.40 -8.37
N SER A 7 -18.00 -6.65 -9.61
CA SER A 7 -18.43 -5.62 -10.55
C SER A 7 -19.84 -5.17 -10.23
N ALA A 8 -20.01 -4.29 -9.24
CA ALA A 8 -21.19 -3.45 -9.32
C ALA A 8 -21.13 -2.71 -10.67
N PRO A 9 -22.24 -2.62 -11.43
CA PRO A 9 -22.22 -2.00 -12.75
C PRO A 9 -21.59 -0.61 -12.64
N ARG A 10 -20.50 -0.37 -13.35
CA ARG A 10 -19.88 0.95 -13.40
C ARG A 10 -20.95 1.97 -13.80
N GLY A 11 -21.08 3.03 -13.01
CA GLY A 11 -22.05 4.08 -13.30
C GLY A 11 -23.38 3.99 -12.56
N SER A 12 -23.57 3.04 -11.64
CA SER A 12 -24.80 2.97 -10.83
C SER A 12 -24.73 3.76 -9.52
N TYR A 13 -23.55 4.26 -9.10
CA TYR A 13 -23.36 5.02 -7.85
C TYR A 13 -22.09 5.89 -7.90
N ASP A 14 -22.04 6.86 -7.00
CA ASP A 14 -20.85 7.67 -6.78
C ASP A 14 -19.79 6.88 -6.01
N ILE A 15 -18.52 7.08 -6.37
CA ILE A 15 -17.38 6.40 -5.73
C ILE A 15 -16.41 7.47 -5.23
N ILE A 16 -16.03 7.41 -3.96
CA ILE A 16 -14.96 8.23 -3.39
C ILE A 16 -13.91 7.30 -2.79
N LEU A 17 -12.67 7.42 -3.27
CA LEU A 17 -11.56 6.55 -2.91
C LEU A 17 -10.34 7.37 -2.47
N PRO A 18 -9.52 6.84 -1.55
CA PRO A 18 -8.14 7.31 -1.43
C PRO A 18 -7.42 7.04 -2.76
N GLU A 19 -6.62 7.98 -3.20
CA GLU A 19 -5.70 7.73 -4.30
C GLU A 19 -4.55 6.88 -3.77
N SER A 20 -4.34 5.70 -4.32
CA SER A 20 -3.36 4.72 -3.83
C SER A 20 -2.27 4.43 -4.85
N GLU A 21 -2.62 4.25 -6.11
CA GLU A 21 -1.73 3.79 -7.17
C GLU A 21 -0.64 4.82 -7.48
N MET A 22 -1.04 6.06 -7.77
CA MET A 22 -0.12 7.14 -8.11
C MET A 22 0.80 7.48 -6.92
N ALA A 23 0.24 7.49 -5.70
CA ALA A 23 1.02 7.78 -4.51
C ALA A 23 2.15 6.75 -4.30
N VAL A 24 1.83 5.46 -4.39
CA VAL A 24 2.82 4.38 -4.27
C VAL A 24 3.82 4.45 -5.42
N LYS A 25 3.35 4.60 -6.66
CA LYS A 25 4.21 4.73 -7.84
C LYS A 25 5.26 5.81 -7.69
N TYR A 26 4.85 7.03 -7.39
CA TYR A 26 5.79 8.15 -7.28
C TYR A 26 6.77 7.97 -6.13
N TYR A 27 6.35 7.40 -5.00
CA TYR A 27 7.27 7.16 -3.90
C TYR A 27 8.26 6.03 -4.20
N CYS A 28 7.85 4.96 -4.85
CA CYS A 28 8.78 3.93 -5.33
C CYS A 28 9.79 4.50 -6.33
N MET A 29 9.35 5.33 -7.28
CA MET A 29 10.26 6.04 -8.21
C MET A 29 11.23 6.97 -7.46
N GLN A 30 10.79 7.62 -6.38
CA GLN A 30 11.67 8.41 -5.52
C GLN A 30 12.72 7.53 -4.84
N LEU A 31 12.34 6.38 -4.25
CA LEU A 31 13.28 5.44 -3.63
C LEU A 31 14.28 4.87 -4.65
N ILE A 32 13.85 4.62 -5.88
CA ILE A 32 14.75 4.19 -6.97
C ILE A 32 15.78 5.29 -7.25
N ARG A 33 15.34 6.52 -7.44
CA ARG A 33 16.20 7.63 -7.83
C ARG A 33 17.12 8.11 -6.71
N GLU A 34 16.60 8.24 -5.48
CA GLU A 34 17.28 8.91 -4.36
C GLU A 34 17.98 7.94 -3.41
N ALA A 35 17.38 6.76 -3.19
CA ALA A 35 17.95 5.73 -2.32
C ALA A 35 18.63 4.57 -3.08
N GLY A 36 18.61 4.60 -4.41
CA GLY A 36 19.26 3.59 -5.25
C GLY A 36 18.60 2.21 -5.21
N CYS A 37 17.34 2.11 -4.76
CA CYS A 37 16.62 0.84 -4.72
C CYS A 37 16.44 0.27 -6.14
N LYS A 38 16.72 -1.01 -6.33
CA LYS A 38 16.61 -1.72 -7.62
C LYS A 38 15.61 -2.87 -7.57
N THR A 39 15.40 -3.44 -6.38
CA THR A 39 14.53 -4.60 -6.17
C THR A 39 13.43 -4.25 -5.17
N PHE A 40 12.20 -4.61 -5.50
CA PHE A 40 11.02 -4.37 -4.66
C PHE A 40 10.23 -5.67 -4.48
N GLY A 41 9.69 -5.86 -3.28
CA GLY A 41 8.73 -6.90 -3.00
C GLY A 41 7.43 -6.31 -2.47
N PHE A 42 6.29 -6.86 -2.89
CA PHE A 42 5.00 -6.53 -2.31
C PHE A 42 4.61 -7.56 -1.25
N VAL A 43 4.06 -7.10 -0.13
CA VAL A 43 3.57 -7.98 0.93
C VAL A 43 2.09 -7.72 1.17
N GLY A 44 1.26 -8.69 0.79
CA GLY A 44 -0.19 -8.65 0.90
C GLY A 44 -0.89 -9.34 -0.27
N ASP A 45 -2.09 -9.85 -0.05
CA ASP A 45 -2.92 -10.37 -1.14
C ASP A 45 -3.50 -9.20 -1.96
N TYR A 46 -2.89 -8.92 -3.11
CA TYR A 46 -3.36 -7.85 -4.00
C TYR A 46 -4.77 -8.11 -4.58
N ARG A 47 -5.28 -9.35 -4.49
CA ARG A 47 -6.62 -9.71 -4.94
C ARG A 47 -7.70 -9.51 -3.88
N HIS A 48 -7.28 -9.26 -2.63
CA HIS A 48 -8.20 -9.08 -1.50
C HIS A 48 -9.19 -7.94 -1.74
N CYS A 49 -8.72 -6.78 -2.22
CA CYS A 49 -9.57 -5.63 -2.50
C CYS A 49 -8.90 -4.67 -3.50
N ARG A 50 -9.71 -3.74 -4.02
CA ARG A 50 -9.27 -2.75 -5.00
C ARG A 50 -8.08 -1.90 -4.50
N SER A 51 -8.09 -1.45 -3.26
CA SER A 51 -7.02 -0.61 -2.74
C SER A 51 -5.68 -1.36 -2.65
N PHE A 52 -5.69 -2.66 -2.34
CA PHE A 52 -4.48 -3.48 -2.34
C PHE A 52 -3.94 -3.68 -3.76
N TYR A 53 -4.86 -3.92 -4.71
CA TYR A 53 -4.51 -4.02 -6.12
C TYR A 53 -3.87 -2.73 -6.66
N GLU A 54 -4.45 -1.55 -6.36
CA GLU A 54 -3.92 -0.25 -6.78
C GLU A 54 -2.51 0.00 -6.21
N ARG A 55 -2.26 -0.37 -4.93
CA ARG A 55 -0.94 -0.24 -4.31
C ARG A 55 0.09 -1.17 -4.97
N PHE A 56 -0.31 -2.40 -5.24
CA PHE A 56 0.50 -3.37 -5.97
C PHE A 56 0.84 -2.87 -7.38
N THR A 57 -0.15 -2.44 -8.14
CA THR A 57 0.02 -1.91 -9.50
C THR A 57 0.91 -0.67 -9.51
N GLY A 58 0.75 0.23 -8.55
CA GLY A 58 1.61 1.41 -8.42
C GLY A 58 3.09 1.07 -8.24
N MET A 59 3.40 0.03 -7.46
CA MET A 59 4.77 -0.49 -7.33
C MET A 59 5.28 -1.06 -8.67
N LEU A 60 4.48 -1.89 -9.36
CA LEU A 60 4.88 -2.48 -10.64
C LEU A 60 5.12 -1.42 -11.71
N GLU A 61 4.24 -0.41 -11.80
CA GLU A 61 4.41 0.70 -12.73
C GLU A 61 5.68 1.51 -12.45
N ALA A 62 6.03 1.72 -11.17
CA ALA A 62 7.27 2.40 -10.81
C ALA A 62 8.50 1.66 -11.33
N LEU A 63 8.55 0.34 -11.18
CA LEU A 63 9.63 -0.49 -11.70
C LEU A 63 9.69 -0.40 -13.23
N PHE A 64 8.56 -0.61 -13.90
CA PHE A 64 8.48 -0.58 -15.36
C PHE A 64 8.93 0.77 -15.94
N LEU A 65 8.41 1.88 -15.41
CA LEU A 65 8.75 3.23 -15.86
C LEU A 65 10.21 3.63 -15.55
N SER A 66 10.82 2.97 -14.57
CA SER A 66 12.23 3.18 -14.22
C SER A 66 13.17 2.25 -14.96
N GLY A 67 12.67 1.40 -15.87
CA GLY A 67 13.49 0.44 -16.63
C GLY A 67 14.05 -0.70 -15.78
N LEU A 68 13.45 -0.97 -14.61
CA LEU A 68 13.85 -2.06 -13.71
C LEU A 68 13.04 -3.33 -14.02
N PRO A 69 13.61 -4.52 -13.78
CA PRO A 69 12.86 -5.77 -13.90
C PRO A 69 11.66 -5.80 -12.94
N VAL A 70 10.50 -6.23 -13.44
CA VAL A 70 9.35 -6.56 -12.63
C VAL A 70 9.48 -8.01 -12.19
N ASP A 71 10.10 -8.22 -11.04
CA ASP A 71 10.38 -9.55 -10.51
C ASP A 71 9.59 -9.77 -9.21
N LEU A 72 8.61 -10.68 -9.27
CA LEU A 72 7.72 -10.97 -8.14
C LEU A 72 8.28 -12.00 -7.17
N GLN A 73 9.44 -12.60 -7.43
CA GLN A 73 10.06 -13.60 -6.55
C GLN A 73 10.39 -13.05 -5.15
N TYR A 74 10.49 -11.72 -4.99
CA TYR A 74 10.69 -11.04 -3.71
C TYR A 74 9.39 -10.67 -3.01
N SER A 75 8.23 -11.05 -3.56
CA SER A 75 6.92 -10.66 -3.04
C SER A 75 6.28 -11.81 -2.25
N ILE A 76 5.48 -11.45 -1.24
CA ILE A 76 4.65 -12.36 -0.45
C ILE A 76 3.20 -12.04 -0.79
N LEU A 77 2.60 -12.83 -1.70
CA LEU A 77 1.31 -12.56 -2.34
C LEU A 77 0.23 -13.59 -1.99
N GLU A 78 0.46 -14.40 -0.96
CA GLU A 78 -0.48 -15.45 -0.55
C GLU A 78 -1.81 -14.86 -0.08
N ASP A 79 -2.88 -15.68 -0.19
CA ASP A 79 -4.19 -15.36 0.35
C ASP A 79 -4.11 -15.17 1.88
N ASP A 80 -4.81 -14.13 2.37
CA ASP A 80 -4.83 -13.72 3.78
C ASP A 80 -5.68 -14.64 4.70
N ALA A 81 -6.13 -15.79 4.22
CA ALA A 81 -6.97 -16.72 5.00
C ALA A 81 -6.33 -17.17 6.34
N SER A 82 -5.00 -17.18 6.43
CA SER A 82 -4.24 -17.51 7.65
C SER A 82 -3.67 -16.29 8.39
N GLY A 83 -3.86 -15.08 7.84
CA GLY A 83 -3.32 -13.82 8.35
C GLY A 83 -1.81 -13.66 8.14
N TYR A 84 -1.37 -12.43 8.07
CA TYR A 84 0.05 -12.05 8.00
C TYR A 84 0.61 -11.83 9.42
N THR A 85 0.62 -12.90 10.26
CA THR A 85 1.24 -12.81 11.59
C THR A 85 2.77 -12.71 11.48
N PRO A 86 3.48 -12.20 12.52
CA PRO A 86 4.95 -12.14 12.49
C PRO A 86 5.60 -13.50 12.28
N GLU A 87 5.06 -14.57 12.87
CA GLU A 87 5.56 -15.94 12.76
C GLU A 87 5.41 -16.45 11.32
N ARG A 88 4.23 -16.26 10.73
CA ARG A 88 3.95 -16.68 9.35
C ARG A 88 4.82 -15.89 8.35
N LEU A 89 4.92 -14.57 8.53
CA LEU A 89 5.80 -13.75 7.70
C LEU A 89 7.28 -14.15 7.84
N SER A 90 7.72 -14.57 9.04
CA SER A 90 9.07 -15.08 9.24
C SER A 90 9.33 -16.35 8.41
N GLU A 91 8.38 -17.29 8.36
CA GLU A 91 8.46 -18.49 7.53
C GLU A 91 8.47 -18.15 6.03
N MET A 92 7.61 -17.20 5.59
CA MET A 92 7.54 -16.76 4.19
C MET A 92 8.83 -16.05 3.75
N LEU A 93 9.43 -15.26 4.62
CA LEU A 93 10.72 -14.61 4.35
C LEU A 93 11.86 -15.62 4.10
N ASP A 94 11.82 -16.80 4.74
CA ASP A 94 12.81 -17.86 4.50
C ASP A 94 12.67 -18.53 3.13
N GLN A 95 11.52 -18.39 2.49
CA GLN A 95 11.26 -18.94 1.16
C GLN A 95 11.66 -18.00 0.02
N LEU A 96 11.93 -16.73 0.33
CA LEU A 96 12.39 -15.77 -0.67
C LEU A 96 13.86 -16.08 -1.08
N PRO A 97 14.23 -15.80 -2.34
CA PRO A 97 15.61 -16.00 -2.81
C PRO A 97 16.62 -15.05 -2.15
N GLY A 98 16.12 -14.04 -1.45
CA GLY A 98 16.86 -13.01 -0.73
C GLY A 98 15.94 -11.85 -0.36
N LEU A 99 16.51 -10.82 0.27
CA LEU A 99 15.75 -9.61 0.59
C LEU A 99 15.75 -8.64 -0.59
N PRO A 100 14.60 -7.99 -0.90
CA PRO A 100 14.61 -6.85 -1.80
C PRO A 100 15.20 -5.62 -1.10
N ASP A 101 15.50 -4.57 -1.86
CA ASP A 101 15.90 -3.28 -1.27
C ASP A 101 14.74 -2.62 -0.50
N CYS A 102 13.50 -2.89 -0.93
CA CYS A 102 12.31 -2.33 -0.30
C CYS A 102 11.10 -3.26 -0.38
N PHE A 103 10.43 -3.46 0.75
CA PHE A 103 9.09 -4.01 0.80
C PHE A 103 8.05 -2.90 0.79
N VAL A 104 7.09 -2.99 -0.13
CA VAL A 104 5.84 -2.23 -0.13
C VAL A 104 4.75 -3.14 0.42
N THR A 105 4.06 -2.73 1.47
CA THR A 105 3.02 -3.55 2.08
C THR A 105 1.62 -3.05 1.71
N ALA A 106 0.66 -3.97 1.65
CA ALA A 106 -0.70 -3.63 1.32
C ALA A 106 -1.33 -2.64 2.34
N ASN A 107 -0.95 -2.72 3.62
CA ASN A 107 -1.33 -1.77 4.66
C ASN A 107 -0.35 -1.76 5.85
N ASP A 108 -0.55 -0.84 6.79
CA ASP A 108 0.30 -0.71 7.99
C ASP A 108 0.21 -1.90 8.95
N SER A 109 -0.91 -2.62 8.99
CA SER A 109 -1.03 -3.80 9.87
C SER A 109 -0.07 -4.89 9.41
N ILE A 110 0.01 -5.14 8.10
CA ILE A 110 0.98 -6.06 7.50
C ILE A 110 2.41 -5.54 7.70
N ALA A 111 2.65 -4.24 7.48
CA ALA A 111 3.97 -3.64 7.69
C ALA A 111 4.50 -3.81 9.12
N ILE A 112 3.64 -3.61 10.12
CA ILE A 112 3.98 -3.76 11.54
C ILE A 112 4.43 -5.20 11.83
N ASN A 113 3.69 -6.18 11.34
CA ASN A 113 4.00 -7.59 11.51
C ASN A 113 5.26 -8.00 10.72
N LEU A 114 5.44 -7.46 9.51
CA LEU A 114 6.66 -7.68 8.73
C LEU A 114 7.89 -7.13 9.44
N ILE A 115 7.81 -5.93 10.01
CA ILE A 115 8.90 -5.35 10.81
C ILE A 115 9.22 -6.23 12.01
N ALA A 116 8.23 -6.81 12.68
CA ALA A 116 8.44 -7.73 13.79
C ALA A 116 9.15 -9.01 13.31
N ALA A 117 8.71 -9.60 12.18
CA ALA A 117 9.34 -10.77 11.57
C ALA A 117 10.80 -10.50 11.15
N LEU A 118 11.07 -9.38 10.48
CA LEU A 118 12.43 -8.99 10.07
C LEU A 118 13.35 -8.83 11.29
N LYS A 119 12.86 -8.21 12.35
CA LYS A 119 13.62 -8.05 13.60
C LYS A 119 13.94 -9.37 14.29
N SER A 120 13.01 -10.31 14.33
CA SER A 120 13.25 -11.65 14.91
C SER A 120 14.39 -12.38 14.20
N LYS A 121 14.56 -12.08 12.90
CA LYS A 121 15.68 -12.57 12.05
C LYS A 121 16.94 -11.72 12.13
N LYS A 122 16.98 -10.68 12.99
CA LYS A 122 18.10 -9.74 13.12
C LYS A 122 18.41 -8.94 11.84
N ILE A 123 17.40 -8.75 10.98
CA ILE A 123 17.49 -7.92 9.77
C ILE A 123 17.26 -6.46 10.17
N HIS A 124 18.15 -5.57 9.74
CA HIS A 124 18.14 -4.17 10.13
C HIS A 124 17.35 -3.31 9.11
N ILE A 125 16.38 -2.57 9.62
CA ILE A 125 15.57 -1.64 8.85
C ILE A 125 16.03 -0.22 9.21
N PRO A 126 16.33 0.65 8.25
CA PRO A 126 16.24 0.49 6.78
C PRO A 126 17.53 -0.01 6.11
N LYS A 127 18.56 -0.42 6.88
CA LYS A 127 19.92 -0.68 6.37
C LYS A 127 19.95 -1.86 5.40
N ASP A 128 19.34 -3.00 5.80
CA ASP A 128 19.35 -4.24 5.02
C ASP A 128 18.13 -4.31 4.09
N VAL A 129 17.00 -3.74 4.51
CA VAL A 129 15.75 -3.65 3.75
C VAL A 129 14.92 -2.47 4.23
N LYS A 130 14.31 -1.74 3.30
CA LYS A 130 13.32 -0.69 3.60
C LYS A 130 11.91 -1.26 3.69
N VAL A 131 11.03 -0.61 4.46
CA VAL A 131 9.62 -1.01 4.58
C VAL A 131 8.72 0.22 4.45
N VAL A 132 7.73 0.11 3.58
CA VAL A 132 6.72 1.14 3.33
C VAL A 132 5.33 0.58 3.61
N GLY A 133 4.56 1.26 4.42
CA GLY A 133 3.17 0.92 4.74
C GLY A 133 2.15 1.85 4.08
N PHE A 134 0.88 1.62 4.39
CA PHE A 134 -0.24 2.47 3.96
C PHE A 134 -1.27 2.57 5.09
N ASP A 135 -1.95 3.72 5.27
CA ASP A 135 -3.02 4.12 6.20
C ASP A 135 -2.57 5.07 7.32
N ASN A 136 -1.27 5.26 7.53
CA ASN A 136 -0.69 6.05 8.62
C ASN A 136 -1.30 5.70 9.98
N ASN A 137 -1.33 4.39 10.28
CA ASN A 137 -1.84 3.86 11.55
C ASN A 137 -1.11 4.53 12.73
N PRO A 138 -1.81 4.93 13.80
CA PRO A 138 -1.16 5.50 14.99
C PRO A 138 -0.02 4.64 15.57
N LYS A 139 -0.10 3.31 15.47
CA LYS A 139 0.96 2.40 15.90
C LYS A 139 2.25 2.55 15.08
N ALA A 140 2.15 3.00 13.82
CA ALA A 140 3.30 3.19 12.94
C ALA A 140 4.35 4.18 13.49
N LYS A 141 3.90 5.17 14.26
CA LYS A 141 4.77 6.17 14.90
C LYS A 141 5.52 5.64 16.13
N ASN A 142 4.99 4.59 16.75
CA ASN A 142 5.55 4.01 17.99
C ASN A 142 6.50 2.85 17.72
N LEU A 143 6.70 2.49 16.44
CA LEU A 143 7.67 1.47 16.06
C LEU A 143 9.09 2.01 16.18
N ASN A 144 10.03 1.10 16.29
CA ASN A 144 11.46 1.37 16.14
C ASN A 144 12.02 0.37 15.11
N PRO A 145 12.37 0.78 13.87
CA PRO A 145 12.23 2.13 13.34
C PRO A 145 10.75 2.54 13.13
N GLN A 146 10.48 3.85 13.17
CA GLN A 146 9.17 4.38 12.83
C GLN A 146 8.83 4.10 11.36
N LEU A 147 7.62 3.65 11.09
CA LEU A 147 7.19 3.23 9.75
C LEU A 147 6.86 4.43 8.86
N THR A 148 7.53 4.51 7.70
CA THR A 148 7.11 5.33 6.57
C THR A 148 5.80 4.79 6.03
N SER A 149 4.77 5.65 5.92
CA SER A 149 3.44 5.22 5.52
C SER A 149 2.69 6.33 4.79
N PHE A 150 1.75 5.95 3.94
CA PHE A 150 0.86 6.89 3.28
C PHE A 150 -0.30 7.28 4.19
N ASN A 151 -0.54 8.58 4.30
CA ASN A 151 -1.65 9.15 5.04
C ASN A 151 -2.84 9.40 4.11
N VAL A 152 -3.98 8.84 4.46
CA VAL A 152 -5.27 9.17 3.86
C VAL A 152 -5.90 10.28 4.70
N ASP A 153 -6.23 11.41 4.06
CA ASP A 153 -6.95 12.50 4.73
C ASP A 153 -8.42 12.11 4.96
N LYS A 154 -8.66 11.46 6.11
CA LYS A 154 -10.00 10.97 6.49
C LYS A 154 -11.00 12.11 6.69
N VAL A 155 -10.53 13.32 7.06
CA VAL A 155 -11.38 14.49 7.23
C VAL A 155 -11.81 15.03 5.86
N ALA A 156 -10.88 15.15 4.92
CA ALA A 156 -11.20 15.55 3.55
C ALA A 156 -12.13 14.53 2.89
N LEU A 157 -11.88 13.23 3.10
CA LEU A 157 -12.73 12.15 2.61
C LEU A 157 -14.17 12.30 3.14
N GLY A 158 -14.34 12.44 4.46
CA GLY A 158 -15.66 12.61 5.07
C GLY A 158 -16.40 13.87 4.58
N LYS A 159 -15.71 15.00 4.48
CA LYS A 159 -16.29 16.24 3.92
C LYS A 159 -16.76 16.05 2.49
N LYS A 160 -15.97 15.36 1.65
CA LYS A 160 -16.32 15.13 0.25
C LYS A 160 -17.52 14.18 0.11
N ILE A 161 -17.58 13.13 0.94
CA ILE A 161 -18.74 12.23 1.01
C ILE A 161 -20.02 13.02 1.34
N THR A 162 -19.99 13.84 2.40
CA THR A 162 -21.16 14.64 2.82
C THR A 162 -21.59 15.61 1.72
N ALA A 163 -20.64 16.32 1.10
CA ALA A 163 -20.95 17.25 0.02
C ALA A 163 -21.61 16.55 -1.18
N LEU A 164 -21.06 15.38 -1.58
CA LEU A 164 -21.58 14.62 -2.71
C LEU A 164 -22.99 14.05 -2.42
N LEU A 165 -23.24 13.61 -1.19
CA LEU A 165 -24.58 13.18 -0.76
C LEU A 165 -25.61 14.32 -0.84
N GLN A 166 -25.26 15.54 -0.36
CA GLN A 166 -26.12 16.71 -0.43
C GLN A 166 -26.41 17.08 -1.89
N GLU A 167 -25.39 17.06 -2.74
CA GLU A 167 -25.53 17.32 -4.18
C GLU A 167 -26.46 16.28 -4.84
N ARG A 168 -26.30 15.00 -4.51
CA ARG A 168 -27.13 13.91 -5.02
C ARG A 168 -28.60 14.03 -4.61
N VAL A 169 -28.85 14.45 -3.37
CA VAL A 169 -30.23 14.72 -2.88
C VAL A 169 -30.86 15.87 -3.65
N SER A 170 -30.10 16.92 -3.93
CA SER A 170 -30.59 18.11 -4.66
C SER A 170 -30.75 17.86 -6.16
N ASN A 171 -29.93 16.99 -6.74
CA ASN A 171 -29.95 16.65 -8.16
C ASN A 171 -29.80 15.13 -8.38
N PRO A 172 -30.87 14.33 -8.21
CA PRO A 172 -30.77 12.86 -8.27
C PRO A 172 -30.38 12.32 -9.66
N THR A 173 -30.57 13.07 -10.71
CA THR A 173 -30.33 12.66 -12.11
C THR A 173 -28.93 13.01 -12.62
N GLN A 174 -28.08 13.66 -11.80
CA GLN A 174 -26.75 13.99 -12.25
C GLN A 174 -25.91 12.72 -12.50
N ALA A 175 -24.93 12.82 -13.39
CA ALA A 175 -24.00 11.72 -13.69
C ALA A 175 -23.25 11.27 -12.43
N ASN A 176 -23.05 9.96 -12.30
CA ASN A 176 -22.25 9.41 -11.20
C ASN A 176 -20.78 9.83 -11.32
N GLN A 177 -20.16 10.05 -10.17
CA GLN A 177 -18.79 10.56 -10.07
C GLN A 177 -17.84 9.52 -9.47
N VAL A 178 -16.60 9.49 -9.95
CA VAL A 178 -15.49 8.79 -9.31
C VAL A 178 -14.50 9.84 -8.85
N ILE A 179 -14.28 9.94 -7.54
CA ILE A 179 -13.47 10.99 -6.93
C ILE A 179 -12.33 10.32 -6.15
N HIS A 180 -11.10 10.73 -6.45
CA HIS A 180 -9.92 10.29 -5.73
C HIS A 180 -9.43 11.39 -4.79
N ILE A 181 -9.24 11.06 -3.53
CA ILE A 181 -8.64 11.94 -2.52
C ILE A 181 -7.16 11.61 -2.41
N ALA A 182 -6.30 12.59 -2.66
CA ALA A 182 -4.86 12.41 -2.67
C ALA A 182 -4.33 11.82 -1.35
N SER A 183 -3.52 10.79 -1.43
CA SER A 183 -2.75 10.24 -0.31
C SER A 183 -1.35 10.88 -0.29
N LYS A 184 -0.82 11.15 0.91
CA LYS A 184 0.51 11.74 1.09
C LYS A 184 1.41 10.81 1.87
N VAL A 185 2.63 10.56 1.37
CA VAL A 185 3.63 9.81 2.13
C VAL A 185 4.11 10.62 3.33
N ILE A 186 4.20 9.95 4.47
CA ILE A 186 4.84 10.46 5.69
C ILE A 186 6.13 9.66 5.85
N VAL A 187 7.22 10.24 5.40
CA VAL A 187 8.55 9.61 5.47
C VAL A 187 9.02 9.56 6.91
N ARG A 188 9.53 8.39 7.32
CA ARG A 188 10.10 8.11 8.65
C ARG A 188 11.34 7.23 8.54
N ALA A 189 11.73 6.60 9.64
CA ALA A 189 12.99 5.89 9.76
C ALA A 189 13.03 4.49 9.09
N SER A 190 11.92 4.00 8.51
CA SER A 190 11.91 2.69 7.85
C SER A 190 12.30 2.72 6.38
N THR A 191 12.58 3.93 5.83
CA THR A 191 13.05 4.08 4.44
C THR A 191 14.25 4.99 4.33
#